data_35d01122659df728cf0010dea39b10b8
#
_entry.id   35d01122659df728cf0010dea39b10b8
#
_cell.length_a   1.000
_cell.length_b   1.000
_cell.length_c   1.000
_cell.angle_alpha   90.00
_cell.angle_beta   90.00
_cell.angle_gamma   90.00
#
_symmetry.space_group_name_H-M   'P 1'
#
loop_
_entity.id
_entity.type
_entity.pdbx_description
1 polymer ?
#
loop_
_entity_poly.entity_id
_entity_poly.type
_entity_poly.pdbx_seq_one_letter_code
_entity_poly.pdbx_strand_id
1 'polypeptide(L)'
;AAAGEKKNLEVPVTLAIPNPVLWNGVRNPYLYQVKTSVRTADGQTDEMVQPLGLRTVSVNPKEGFVLNGKPMQIKGVSRHQDMKGKGWALSPEDEERDIRLIADMGADGLRTGHYPASSNVYDLCDKTGLVVWSEVPNVNLVRDTPEFRENNRLQAREMIYQNWNHPSICMWGIFNEIGHQPEASSKGVDMEAELTELNKFVKETDPSRMTVGASNQAGRRKLNNIPDHIAFNTYPGWYGGGPETMKGNLNGYIRDYGGKMGIAVSEYGHGASTGMHENPAKRPSPTGFWHPEEWQSQAHEINYKCIRERPEVWGSFVWNMFDFGSASRFEGESPGINDKGLVTYDRKTPKDAYFFYRANWSPQPT
;
A
#
# COMPACT_ATOMS: atom_id res chain seq x y z
N ALA A 1 25.23 -1.77 -37.90
CA ALA A 1 24.61 -0.47 -38.07
C ALA A 1 25.61 0.52 -38.63
N ALA A 2 25.23 1.39 -39.55
CA ALA A 2 26.09 2.47 -40.02
C ALA A 2 26.39 3.43 -38.86
N ALA A 3 27.58 4.05 -38.89
CA ALA A 3 27.98 5.03 -37.88
C ALA A 3 26.94 6.14 -37.75
N GLY A 4 26.31 6.29 -36.59
CA GLY A 4 25.26 7.27 -36.32
C GLY A 4 23.84 6.72 -36.25
N GLU A 5 23.58 5.47 -36.60
CA GLU A 5 22.25 4.83 -36.48
C GLU A 5 22.05 4.31 -35.04
N LYS A 6 21.14 4.94 -34.29
CA LYS A 6 20.68 4.40 -32.99
C LYS A 6 19.71 3.25 -33.25
N LYS A 7 20.09 2.05 -32.88
CA LYS A 7 19.26 0.85 -33.00
C LYS A 7 19.11 0.16 -31.65
N ASN A 8 17.88 -0.06 -31.22
CA ASN A 8 17.64 -0.90 -30.04
C ASN A 8 17.89 -2.35 -30.46
N LEU A 9 18.80 -3.01 -29.73
CA LEU A 9 19.09 -4.43 -29.89
C LEU A 9 18.58 -5.15 -28.64
N GLU A 10 17.66 -6.07 -28.82
CA GLU A 10 17.20 -6.98 -27.76
C GLU A 10 17.95 -8.30 -27.89
N VAL A 11 18.68 -8.65 -26.83
CA VAL A 11 19.39 -9.94 -26.74
C VAL A 11 18.81 -10.71 -25.56
N PRO A 12 17.96 -11.72 -25.78
CA PRO A 12 17.44 -12.55 -24.71
C PRO A 12 18.57 -13.41 -24.11
N VAL A 13 18.72 -13.33 -22.78
CA VAL A 13 19.65 -14.16 -22.03
C VAL A 13 18.88 -14.91 -20.95
N THR A 14 19.04 -16.23 -20.92
CA THR A 14 18.44 -17.08 -19.89
C THR A 14 19.51 -17.53 -18.91
N LEU A 15 19.29 -17.23 -17.62
CA LEU A 15 20.13 -17.71 -16.53
C LEU A 15 19.33 -18.70 -15.68
N ALA A 16 19.95 -19.83 -15.35
CA ALA A 16 19.40 -20.81 -14.41
C ALA A 16 20.12 -20.69 -13.05
N ILE A 17 19.38 -20.50 -11.99
CA ILE A 17 19.90 -20.49 -10.62
C ILE A 17 19.38 -21.76 -9.93
N PRO A 18 20.21 -22.81 -9.79
CA PRO A 18 19.79 -24.04 -9.12
C PRO A 18 19.64 -23.79 -7.62
N ASN A 19 18.55 -24.29 -7.03
CA ASN A 19 18.21 -24.13 -5.60
C ASN A 19 18.31 -22.67 -5.11
N PRO A 20 17.53 -21.75 -5.69
CA PRO A 20 17.70 -20.34 -5.42
C PRO A 20 17.34 -20.01 -3.95
N VAL A 21 18.09 -19.07 -3.36
CA VAL A 21 17.69 -18.41 -2.13
C VAL A 21 16.59 -17.42 -2.49
N LEU A 22 15.41 -17.58 -1.89
CA LEU A 22 14.26 -16.74 -2.21
C LEU A 22 14.24 -15.47 -1.34
N TRP A 23 13.82 -14.37 -1.93
CA TRP A 23 13.38 -13.19 -1.19
C TRP A 23 12.11 -13.57 -0.40
N ASN A 24 12.21 -13.59 0.92
CA ASN A 24 11.17 -14.13 1.80
C ASN A 24 10.62 -13.09 2.79
N GLY A 25 10.41 -11.88 2.29
CA GLY A 25 9.93 -10.78 3.10
C GLY A 25 10.89 -10.45 4.24
N VAL A 26 10.38 -9.93 5.34
CA VAL A 26 11.17 -9.55 6.53
C VAL A 26 11.96 -10.71 7.16
N ARG A 27 11.62 -11.96 6.83
CA ARG A 27 12.32 -13.14 7.35
C ARG A 27 13.67 -13.36 6.69
N ASN A 28 13.78 -13.07 5.41
CA ASN A 28 15.02 -13.16 4.63
C ASN A 28 14.87 -12.35 3.32
N PRO A 29 15.17 -11.06 3.31
CA PRO A 29 15.08 -10.21 2.13
C PRO A 29 16.28 -10.38 1.19
N TYR A 30 16.58 -11.62 0.80
CA TYR A 30 17.77 -11.94 0.02
C TYR A 30 17.68 -11.40 -1.40
N LEU A 31 18.72 -10.68 -1.81
CA LEU A 31 18.86 -10.12 -3.15
C LEU A 31 20.15 -10.64 -3.81
N TYR A 32 20.01 -11.21 -5.00
CA TYR A 32 21.13 -11.45 -5.90
C TYR A 32 21.59 -10.14 -6.53
N GLN A 33 22.79 -10.12 -7.04
CA GLN A 33 23.28 -9.06 -7.92
C GLN A 33 23.44 -9.62 -9.33
N VAL A 34 22.74 -9.03 -10.28
CA VAL A 34 22.86 -9.35 -11.70
C VAL A 34 23.77 -8.32 -12.34
N LYS A 35 24.96 -8.76 -12.76
CA LYS A 35 25.90 -7.95 -13.52
C LYS A 35 25.69 -8.20 -15.01
N THR A 36 25.33 -7.16 -15.73
CA THR A 36 25.24 -7.16 -17.20
C THR A 36 26.41 -6.39 -17.76
N SER A 37 27.18 -7.02 -18.66
CA SER A 37 28.31 -6.37 -19.33
C SER A 37 28.11 -6.43 -20.85
N VAL A 38 28.26 -5.31 -21.51
CA VAL A 38 28.25 -5.20 -22.97
C VAL A 38 29.62 -4.80 -23.44
N ARG A 39 30.18 -5.53 -24.40
CA ARG A 39 31.49 -5.25 -24.98
C ARG A 39 31.38 -5.10 -26.47
N THR A 40 31.91 -4.02 -27.01
CA THR A 40 32.01 -3.77 -28.44
C THR A 40 33.25 -4.42 -29.05
N ALA A 41 33.26 -4.55 -30.38
CA ALA A 41 34.39 -5.18 -31.10
C ALA A 41 35.72 -4.40 -30.97
N ASP A 42 35.63 -3.09 -30.74
CA ASP A 42 36.80 -2.22 -30.50
C ASP A 42 37.25 -2.21 -29.03
N GLY A 43 36.60 -3.03 -28.17
CA GLY A 43 37.01 -3.25 -26.80
C GLY A 43 36.40 -2.32 -25.76
N GLN A 44 35.47 -1.42 -26.16
CA GLN A 44 34.73 -0.62 -25.17
C GLN A 44 33.79 -1.54 -24.38
N THR A 45 33.65 -1.23 -23.09
CA THR A 45 32.80 -2.02 -22.19
C THR A 45 31.87 -1.10 -21.41
N ASP A 46 30.61 -1.48 -21.32
CA ASP A 46 29.62 -0.88 -20.42
C ASP A 46 29.08 -1.93 -19.49
N GLU A 47 28.91 -1.61 -18.20
CA GLU A 47 28.49 -2.54 -17.18
C GLU A 47 27.37 -1.94 -16.31
N MET A 48 26.38 -2.79 -15.99
CA MET A 48 25.31 -2.46 -15.06
C MET A 48 25.17 -3.57 -14.02
N VAL A 49 24.98 -3.20 -12.77
CA VAL A 49 24.66 -4.13 -11.68
C VAL A 49 23.28 -3.77 -11.12
N GLN A 50 22.39 -4.77 -11.09
CA GLN A 50 21.04 -4.62 -10.59
C GLN A 50 20.73 -5.66 -9.52
N PRO A 51 19.98 -5.31 -8.44
CA PRO A 51 19.49 -6.30 -7.50
C PRO A 51 18.44 -7.18 -8.16
N LEU A 52 18.33 -8.44 -7.72
CA LEU A 52 17.31 -9.38 -8.15
C LEU A 52 16.83 -10.21 -6.97
N GLY A 53 15.57 -10.09 -6.60
CA GLY A 53 14.90 -10.95 -5.62
C GLY A 53 13.98 -11.95 -6.32
N LEU A 54 14.16 -13.23 -6.01
CA LEU A 54 13.33 -14.30 -6.55
C LEU A 54 12.25 -14.69 -5.54
N ARG A 55 11.00 -14.68 -5.95
CA ARG A 55 9.87 -15.04 -5.08
C ARG A 55 8.67 -15.54 -5.87
N THR A 56 7.76 -16.22 -5.20
CA THR A 56 6.40 -16.46 -5.68
C THR A 56 5.40 -15.82 -4.73
N VAL A 57 4.34 -15.23 -5.28
CA VAL A 57 3.25 -14.62 -4.50
C VAL A 57 1.90 -15.03 -5.08
N SER A 58 0.95 -15.24 -4.19
CA SER A 58 -0.46 -15.43 -4.54
C SER A 58 -1.35 -15.02 -3.37
N VAL A 59 -2.64 -14.87 -3.63
CA VAL A 59 -3.63 -14.74 -2.57
C VAL A 59 -4.61 -15.90 -2.69
N ASN A 60 -4.75 -16.65 -1.61
CA ASN A 60 -5.73 -17.72 -1.51
C ASN A 60 -6.92 -17.21 -0.67
N PRO A 61 -8.16 -17.30 -1.17
CA PRO A 61 -9.34 -16.83 -0.43
C PRO A 61 -9.56 -17.47 0.95
N LYS A 62 -8.95 -18.63 1.23
CA LYS A 62 -9.05 -19.32 2.52
C LYS A 62 -7.83 -19.15 3.41
N GLU A 63 -6.66 -19.02 2.81
CA GLU A 63 -5.36 -19.00 3.52
C GLU A 63 -4.74 -17.60 3.58
N GLY A 64 -5.34 -16.64 2.88
CA GLY A 64 -4.83 -15.27 2.81
C GLY A 64 -3.67 -15.09 1.83
N PHE A 65 -2.73 -14.23 2.15
CA PHE A 65 -1.54 -13.96 1.33
C PHE A 65 -0.53 -15.09 1.46
N VAL A 66 0.02 -15.54 0.34
CA VAL A 66 0.97 -16.66 0.29
C VAL A 66 2.28 -16.17 -0.35
N LEU A 67 3.37 -16.21 0.42
CA LEU A 67 4.71 -15.89 -0.04
C LEU A 67 5.57 -17.16 -0.05
N ASN A 68 6.10 -17.50 -1.22
CA ASN A 68 6.92 -18.72 -1.40
C ASN A 68 6.25 -20.00 -0.87
N GLY A 69 4.96 -20.14 -1.14
CA GLY A 69 4.16 -21.28 -0.71
C GLY A 69 3.78 -21.30 0.77
N LYS A 70 4.08 -20.25 1.53
CA LYS A 70 3.75 -20.15 2.97
C LYS A 70 2.69 -19.07 3.20
N PRO A 71 1.53 -19.42 3.77
CA PRO A 71 0.52 -18.44 4.15
C PRO A 71 1.03 -17.45 5.21
N MET A 72 0.61 -16.20 5.08
CA MET A 72 0.82 -15.15 6.08
C MET A 72 -0.28 -14.10 5.97
N GLN A 73 -0.58 -13.42 7.06
CA GLN A 73 -1.43 -12.24 7.06
C GLN A 73 -0.54 -10.99 7.11
N ILE A 74 -0.66 -10.12 6.11
CA ILE A 74 0.16 -8.90 6.03
C ILE A 74 -0.24 -7.93 7.15
N LYS A 75 0.75 -7.51 7.93
CA LYS A 75 0.71 -6.48 8.96
C LYS A 75 1.27 -5.20 8.37
N GLY A 76 0.41 -4.42 7.74
CA GLY A 76 0.82 -3.28 6.92
C GLY A 76 0.42 -1.93 7.49
N VAL A 77 1.07 -0.92 6.96
CA VAL A 77 0.71 0.49 7.13
C VAL A 77 0.61 1.17 5.77
N SER A 78 -0.22 2.21 5.69
CA SER A 78 -0.22 3.13 4.55
C SER A 78 0.72 4.30 4.82
N ARG A 79 1.33 4.85 3.77
CA ARG A 79 2.24 5.99 3.87
C ARG A 79 1.92 7.05 2.82
N HIS A 80 1.62 8.27 3.27
CA HIS A 80 1.79 9.47 2.47
C HIS A 80 3.25 9.94 2.55
N GLN A 81 3.78 10.47 1.44
CA GLN A 81 5.20 10.82 1.35
C GLN A 81 5.51 12.28 1.70
N ASP A 82 4.55 13.01 2.26
CA ASP A 82 4.79 14.37 2.71
C ASP A 82 5.23 14.42 4.18
N MET A 83 5.93 15.48 4.55
CA MET A 83 6.44 15.71 5.91
C MET A 83 6.43 17.19 6.26
N LYS A 84 6.28 17.49 7.57
CA LYS A 84 6.28 18.86 8.09
C LYS A 84 7.52 19.63 7.65
N GLY A 85 7.29 20.80 7.05
CA GLY A 85 8.33 21.72 6.60
C GLY A 85 9.00 21.37 5.27
N LYS A 86 8.71 20.19 4.69
CA LYS A 86 9.28 19.75 3.40
C LYS A 86 8.21 19.47 2.34
N GLY A 87 6.96 19.22 2.76
CA GLY A 87 5.94 18.75 1.83
C GLY A 87 6.40 17.44 1.17
N TRP A 88 6.38 17.37 -0.15
CA TRP A 88 6.77 16.20 -0.94
C TRP A 88 8.27 16.17 -1.31
N ALA A 89 9.04 17.19 -0.97
CA ALA A 89 10.47 17.28 -1.28
C ALA A 89 11.32 16.52 -0.24
N LEU A 90 11.09 15.23 -0.10
CA LEU A 90 11.84 14.36 0.81
C LEU A 90 13.21 14.01 0.23
N SER A 91 14.21 13.95 1.11
CA SER A 91 15.52 13.42 0.78
C SER A 91 15.55 11.89 0.97
N PRO A 92 16.54 11.18 0.39
CA PRO A 92 16.74 9.76 0.64
C PRO A 92 16.81 9.40 2.13
N GLU A 93 17.41 10.25 2.96
CA GLU A 93 17.53 10.04 4.41
C GLU A 93 16.18 10.18 5.12
N ASP A 94 15.28 11.02 4.63
CA ASP A 94 13.91 11.14 5.14
C ASP A 94 13.13 9.85 4.85
N GLU A 95 13.25 9.33 3.63
CA GLU A 95 12.61 8.09 3.22
C GLU A 95 13.17 6.88 3.99
N GLU A 96 14.49 6.82 4.18
CA GLU A 96 15.13 5.78 5.00
C GLU A 96 14.62 5.81 6.44
N ARG A 97 14.47 6.99 7.04
CA ARG A 97 13.89 7.15 8.37
C ARG A 97 12.46 6.64 8.41
N ASP A 98 11.62 6.98 7.41
CA ASP A 98 10.24 6.53 7.33
C ASP A 98 10.16 4.99 7.28
N ILE A 99 10.94 4.36 6.40
CA ILE A 99 10.97 2.89 6.26
C ILE A 99 11.54 2.22 7.51
N ARG A 100 12.54 2.82 8.17
CA ARG A 100 13.07 2.32 9.43
C ARG A 100 12.02 2.33 10.54
N LEU A 101 11.26 3.43 10.69
CA LEU A 101 10.18 3.50 11.69
C LEU A 101 9.09 2.45 11.44
N ILE A 102 8.77 2.16 10.17
CA ILE A 102 7.83 1.10 9.78
C ILE A 102 8.38 -0.28 10.17
N ALA A 103 9.64 -0.55 9.84
CA ALA A 103 10.30 -1.82 10.15
C ALA A 103 10.48 -2.03 11.66
N ASP A 104 10.87 -0.99 12.41
CA ASP A 104 11.04 -1.02 13.87
C ASP A 104 9.72 -1.31 14.61
N MET A 105 8.59 -0.91 14.04
CA MET A 105 7.27 -1.27 14.55
C MET A 105 6.94 -2.76 14.33
N GLY A 106 7.66 -3.43 13.44
CA GLY A 106 7.43 -4.84 13.09
C GLY A 106 6.40 -5.03 12.00
N ALA A 107 6.09 -4.01 11.22
CA ALA A 107 5.29 -4.16 10.01
C ALA A 107 6.04 -5.00 8.97
N ASP A 108 5.28 -5.78 8.19
CA ASP A 108 5.77 -6.57 7.07
C ASP A 108 5.14 -6.16 5.73
N GLY A 109 4.31 -5.11 5.75
CA GLY A 109 3.67 -4.56 4.56
C GLY A 109 3.63 -3.03 4.52
N LEU A 110 3.69 -2.49 3.30
CA LEU A 110 3.57 -1.07 3.01
C LEU A 110 2.60 -0.85 1.85
N ARG A 111 1.60 0.02 2.03
CA ARG A 111 0.78 0.56 0.96
C ARG A 111 1.20 1.99 0.67
N THR A 112 1.57 2.27 -0.58
CA THR A 112 1.89 3.63 -1.01
C THR A 112 0.60 4.34 -1.43
N GLY A 113 -0.07 4.92 -0.47
CA GLY A 113 -1.40 5.50 -0.75
C GLY A 113 -1.32 7.01 -1.01
N HIS A 114 -1.80 7.50 -2.16
CA HIS A 114 -2.49 6.76 -3.24
C HIS A 114 -1.78 6.98 -4.57
N TYR A 115 -0.50 6.69 -4.68
CA TYR A 115 0.37 6.98 -5.83
C TYR A 115 1.68 6.19 -5.71
N PRO A 116 2.45 6.00 -6.80
CA PRO A 116 3.76 5.40 -6.72
C PRO A 116 4.70 6.20 -5.81
N ALA A 117 5.52 5.52 -5.03
CA ALA A 117 6.61 6.14 -4.27
C ALA A 117 7.85 6.37 -5.13
N SER A 118 8.87 7.01 -4.57
CA SER A 118 10.20 7.09 -5.20
C SER A 118 10.85 5.71 -5.31
N SER A 119 11.75 5.52 -6.28
CA SER A 119 12.51 4.27 -6.42
C SER A 119 13.31 3.92 -5.16
N ASN A 120 13.83 4.93 -4.44
CA ASN A 120 14.55 4.72 -3.20
C ASN A 120 13.68 4.04 -2.12
N VAL A 121 12.39 4.38 -2.02
CA VAL A 121 11.46 3.71 -1.09
C VAL A 121 11.33 2.24 -1.44
N TYR A 122 11.21 1.88 -2.72
CA TYR A 122 11.12 0.49 -3.14
C TYR A 122 12.43 -0.27 -2.92
N ASP A 123 13.59 0.35 -3.19
CA ASP A 123 14.91 -0.21 -2.87
C ASP A 123 15.05 -0.53 -1.37
N LEU A 124 14.56 0.37 -0.51
CA LEU A 124 14.53 0.17 0.93
C LEU A 124 13.57 -0.97 1.33
N CYS A 125 12.41 -1.06 0.69
CA CYS A 125 11.46 -2.15 0.91
C CYS A 125 12.04 -3.51 0.46
N ASP A 126 12.76 -3.55 -0.65
CA ASP A 126 13.46 -4.77 -1.09
C ASP A 126 14.47 -5.25 -0.06
N LYS A 127 15.25 -4.33 0.52
CA LYS A 127 16.29 -4.61 1.52
C LYS A 127 15.73 -4.95 2.90
N THR A 128 14.61 -4.35 3.29
CA THR A 128 13.96 -4.60 4.58
C THR A 128 12.98 -5.76 4.55
N GLY A 129 12.54 -6.17 3.36
CA GLY A 129 11.59 -7.26 3.19
C GLY A 129 10.12 -6.87 3.31
N LEU A 130 9.79 -5.60 3.20
CA LEU A 130 8.40 -5.14 3.22
C LEU A 130 7.65 -5.56 1.95
N VAL A 131 6.49 -6.19 2.11
CA VAL A 131 5.57 -6.47 1.00
C VAL A 131 4.86 -5.18 0.60
N VAL A 132 5.03 -4.76 -0.66
CA VAL A 132 4.51 -3.48 -1.13
C VAL A 132 3.26 -3.66 -1.99
N TRP A 133 2.27 -2.83 -1.69
CA TRP A 133 1.15 -2.49 -2.54
C TRP A 133 1.39 -1.07 -3.10
N SER A 134 1.79 -0.97 -4.36
CA SER A 134 1.90 0.30 -5.10
C SER A 134 0.69 0.53 -5.97
N GLU A 135 0.21 1.76 -6.08
CA GLU A 135 -1.05 2.03 -6.78
C GLU A 135 -0.98 3.20 -7.77
N VAL A 136 -1.77 3.08 -8.83
CA VAL A 136 -2.04 4.16 -9.79
C VAL A 136 -2.83 5.25 -9.04
N PRO A 137 -2.54 6.55 -9.23
CA PRO A 137 -3.23 7.65 -8.54
C PRO A 137 -4.66 7.87 -9.06
N ASN A 138 -5.47 6.83 -9.02
CA ASN A 138 -6.87 6.79 -9.44
C ASN A 138 -7.76 6.81 -8.20
N VAL A 139 -8.04 8.01 -7.68
CA VAL A 139 -8.64 8.24 -6.35
C VAL A 139 -9.94 9.02 -6.45
N ASN A 140 -10.99 8.53 -5.79
CA ASN A 140 -12.31 9.15 -5.62
C ASN A 140 -13.11 9.36 -6.91
N LEU A 141 -12.50 9.88 -7.97
CA LEU A 141 -13.17 10.32 -9.19
C LEU A 141 -12.58 9.67 -10.43
N VAL A 142 -13.44 9.35 -11.37
CA VAL A 142 -13.10 8.98 -12.75
C VAL A 142 -13.69 10.03 -13.68
N ARG A 143 -12.93 10.50 -14.66
CA ARG A 143 -13.39 11.43 -15.69
C ARG A 143 -13.63 10.70 -16.99
N ASP A 144 -14.71 11.03 -17.68
CA ASP A 144 -15.03 10.44 -18.98
C ASP A 144 -14.45 11.30 -20.11
N THR A 145 -13.11 11.34 -20.16
CA THR A 145 -12.42 11.98 -21.27
C THR A 145 -11.30 11.08 -21.81
N PRO A 146 -11.02 11.11 -23.12
CA PRO A 146 -9.91 10.35 -23.71
C PRO A 146 -8.56 10.66 -23.04
N GLU A 147 -8.33 11.92 -22.69
CA GLU A 147 -7.10 12.38 -22.04
C GLU A 147 -6.92 11.77 -20.65
N PHE A 148 -7.98 11.65 -19.87
CA PHE A 148 -7.94 10.98 -18.56
C PHE A 148 -7.59 9.50 -18.70
N ARG A 149 -8.22 8.80 -19.64
CA ARG A 149 -7.96 7.39 -19.92
C ARG A 149 -6.53 7.14 -20.35
N GLU A 150 -6.02 7.96 -21.27
CA GLU A 150 -4.64 7.84 -21.73
C GLU A 150 -3.65 8.15 -20.62
N ASN A 151 -3.90 9.20 -19.83
CA ASN A 151 -3.06 9.53 -18.68
C ASN A 151 -3.05 8.41 -17.63
N ASN A 152 -4.19 7.79 -17.34
CA ASN A 152 -4.29 6.66 -16.41
C ASN A 152 -3.43 5.47 -16.88
N ARG A 153 -3.51 5.13 -18.19
CA ARG A 153 -2.68 4.08 -18.78
C ARG A 153 -1.19 4.44 -18.78
N LEU A 154 -0.87 5.69 -19.10
CA LEU A 154 0.51 6.18 -19.07
C LEU A 154 1.11 6.04 -17.69
N GLN A 155 0.42 6.50 -16.66
CA GLN A 155 0.88 6.39 -15.27
C GLN A 155 1.00 4.94 -14.81
N ALA A 156 0.05 4.06 -15.18
CA ALA A 156 0.15 2.63 -14.89
C ALA A 156 1.38 1.99 -15.57
N ARG A 157 1.62 2.32 -16.84
CA ARG A 157 2.78 1.83 -17.61
C ARG A 157 4.10 2.30 -17.00
N GLU A 158 4.20 3.59 -16.66
CA GLU A 158 5.39 4.16 -16.04
C GLU A 158 5.65 3.53 -14.66
N MET A 159 4.62 3.40 -13.82
CA MET A 159 4.72 2.73 -12.53
C MET A 159 5.27 1.31 -12.67
N ILE A 160 4.75 0.53 -13.61
CA ILE A 160 5.17 -0.85 -13.83
C ILE A 160 6.60 -0.92 -14.38
N TYR A 161 6.91 -0.20 -15.45
CA TYR A 161 8.21 -0.30 -16.12
C TYR A 161 9.37 0.24 -15.27
N GLN A 162 9.14 1.29 -14.49
CA GLN A 162 10.15 1.83 -13.57
C GLN A 162 10.42 0.89 -12.38
N ASN A 163 9.43 0.09 -11.99
CA ASN A 163 9.49 -0.66 -10.74
C ASN A 163 9.37 -2.19 -10.92
N TRP A 164 9.45 -2.67 -12.15
CA TRP A 164 9.26 -4.09 -12.46
C TRP A 164 10.19 -5.03 -11.71
N ASN A 165 11.43 -4.61 -11.49
CA ASN A 165 12.47 -5.45 -10.89
C ASN A 165 12.42 -5.51 -9.35
N HIS A 166 11.52 -4.77 -8.69
CA HIS A 166 11.41 -4.79 -7.22
C HIS A 166 10.67 -6.03 -6.73
N PRO A 167 11.32 -6.95 -5.99
CA PRO A 167 10.66 -8.13 -5.43
C PRO A 167 9.66 -7.77 -4.33
N SER A 168 9.84 -6.66 -3.64
CA SER A 168 8.92 -6.16 -2.61
C SER A 168 7.54 -5.83 -3.16
N ILE A 169 7.45 -5.29 -4.38
CA ILE A 169 6.16 -4.98 -5.01
C ILE A 169 5.47 -6.28 -5.40
N CYS A 170 4.42 -6.63 -4.68
CA CYS A 170 3.67 -7.87 -4.88
C CYS A 170 2.31 -7.64 -5.57
N MET A 171 1.81 -6.41 -5.56
CA MET A 171 0.51 -6.08 -6.12
C MET A 171 0.44 -4.65 -6.65
N TRP A 172 -0.37 -4.48 -7.70
CA TRP A 172 -0.67 -3.19 -8.31
C TRP A 172 -2.09 -2.74 -7.93
N GLY A 173 -2.20 -1.61 -7.24
CA GLY A 173 -3.47 -0.95 -6.95
C GLY A 173 -4.01 -0.23 -8.18
N ILE A 174 -5.26 -0.47 -8.54
CA ILE A 174 -5.87 0.14 -9.71
C ILE A 174 -6.88 1.23 -9.39
N PHE A 175 -7.37 1.29 -8.15
CA PHE A 175 -8.22 2.37 -7.68
C PHE A 175 -8.29 2.47 -6.15
N ASN A 176 -8.63 3.67 -5.67
CA ASN A 176 -9.03 3.94 -4.29
C ASN A 176 -10.34 4.74 -4.25
N GLU A 177 -11.36 4.20 -3.56
CA GLU A 177 -12.64 4.87 -3.22
C GLU A 177 -13.39 5.50 -4.41
N ILE A 178 -13.29 4.92 -5.58
CA ILE A 178 -13.92 5.46 -6.79
C ILE A 178 -15.45 5.59 -6.60
N GLY A 179 -15.97 6.80 -6.90
CA GLY A 179 -17.38 7.14 -6.77
C GLY A 179 -17.82 7.38 -5.32
N HIS A 180 -16.91 7.60 -4.40
CA HIS A 180 -17.22 8.04 -3.04
C HIS A 180 -17.90 9.42 -3.02
N GLN A 181 -17.45 10.30 -3.89
CA GLN A 181 -18.04 11.63 -4.05
C GLN A 181 -18.67 11.71 -5.44
N PRO A 182 -20.01 11.75 -5.54
CA PRO A 182 -20.70 11.94 -6.80
C PRO A 182 -20.62 13.43 -7.20
N GLU A 183 -19.43 13.87 -7.60
CA GLU A 183 -19.30 15.19 -8.20
C GLU A 183 -19.90 15.21 -9.61
N ALA A 184 -20.27 16.40 -10.08
CA ALA A 184 -20.82 16.60 -11.41
C ALA A 184 -19.92 16.08 -12.53
N SER A 185 -18.59 16.04 -12.28
CA SER A 185 -17.59 15.51 -13.20
C SER A 185 -17.61 13.99 -13.40
N SER A 186 -18.19 13.23 -12.45
CA SER A 186 -18.36 11.77 -12.59
C SER A 186 -19.77 11.37 -13.06
N LYS A 187 -20.67 12.35 -13.25
CA LYS A 187 -22.03 12.08 -13.66
C LYS A 187 -22.05 11.60 -15.11
N GLY A 188 -22.56 10.39 -15.32
CA GLY A 188 -22.63 9.78 -16.65
C GLY A 188 -21.38 8.99 -17.06
N VAL A 189 -20.32 8.95 -16.22
CA VAL A 189 -19.13 8.14 -16.47
C VAL A 189 -19.44 6.67 -16.21
N ASP A 190 -19.09 5.80 -17.14
CA ASP A 190 -19.10 4.35 -16.95
C ASP A 190 -17.79 3.93 -16.24
N MET A 191 -17.80 4.05 -14.89
CA MET A 191 -16.66 3.70 -14.05
C MET A 191 -16.29 2.22 -14.15
N GLU A 192 -17.26 1.34 -14.41
CA GLU A 192 -17.00 -0.10 -14.55
C GLU A 192 -16.22 -0.38 -15.83
N ALA A 193 -16.61 0.24 -16.95
CA ALA A 193 -15.88 0.10 -18.21
C ALA A 193 -14.45 0.65 -18.08
N GLU A 194 -14.30 1.85 -17.52
CA GLU A 194 -13.00 2.51 -17.39
C GLU A 194 -12.03 1.68 -16.52
N LEU A 195 -12.49 1.19 -15.36
CA LEU A 195 -11.65 0.35 -14.50
C LEU A 195 -11.38 -1.04 -15.08
N THR A 196 -12.33 -1.60 -15.85
CA THR A 196 -12.11 -2.87 -16.54
C THR A 196 -10.99 -2.75 -17.57
N GLU A 197 -11.00 -1.68 -18.37
CA GLU A 197 -9.94 -1.41 -19.34
C GLU A 197 -8.59 -1.14 -18.68
N LEU A 198 -8.56 -0.38 -17.59
CA LEU A 198 -7.33 -0.15 -16.83
C LEU A 198 -6.79 -1.45 -16.22
N ASN A 199 -7.65 -2.26 -15.60
CA ASN A 199 -7.25 -3.56 -15.04
C ASN A 199 -6.68 -4.49 -16.10
N LYS A 200 -7.33 -4.59 -17.26
CA LYS A 200 -6.84 -5.36 -18.40
C LYS A 200 -5.46 -4.88 -18.85
N PHE A 201 -5.29 -3.57 -19.01
CA PHE A 201 -4.02 -2.96 -19.40
C PHE A 201 -2.89 -3.28 -18.40
N VAL A 202 -3.14 -3.15 -17.10
CA VAL A 202 -2.16 -3.49 -16.04
C VAL A 202 -1.76 -4.96 -16.11
N LYS A 203 -2.71 -5.87 -16.26
CA LYS A 203 -2.45 -7.31 -16.34
C LYS A 203 -1.74 -7.74 -17.65
N GLU A 204 -2.00 -7.05 -18.76
CA GLU A 204 -1.27 -7.27 -20.02
C GLU A 204 0.16 -6.72 -19.94
N THR A 205 0.37 -5.62 -19.20
CA THR A 205 1.69 -5.01 -18.99
C THR A 205 2.54 -5.82 -18.02
N ASP A 206 1.95 -6.29 -16.92
CA ASP A 206 2.63 -7.17 -15.95
C ASP A 206 1.71 -8.33 -15.52
N PRO A 207 1.79 -9.48 -16.20
CA PRO A 207 1.02 -10.66 -15.85
C PRO A 207 1.54 -11.39 -14.60
N SER A 208 2.69 -10.97 -14.05
CA SER A 208 3.34 -11.64 -12.92
C SER A 208 2.82 -11.20 -11.55
N ARG A 209 2.12 -10.05 -11.49
CA ARG A 209 1.59 -9.49 -10.25
C ARG A 209 0.07 -9.40 -10.30
N MET A 210 -0.54 -9.53 -9.12
CA MET A 210 -1.98 -9.40 -8.95
C MET A 210 -2.40 -7.92 -8.94
N THR A 211 -3.65 -7.66 -9.31
CA THR A 211 -4.28 -6.35 -9.17
C THR A 211 -5.17 -6.30 -7.93
N VAL A 212 -5.22 -5.14 -7.27
CA VAL A 212 -6.03 -4.92 -6.08
C VAL A 212 -6.79 -3.59 -6.19
N GLY A 213 -8.04 -3.55 -5.71
CA GLY A 213 -8.79 -2.33 -5.53
C GLY A 213 -9.00 -2.02 -4.05
N ALA A 214 -9.06 -0.74 -3.69
CA ALA A 214 -9.45 -0.29 -2.36
C ALA A 214 -10.82 0.41 -2.42
N SER A 215 -11.81 -0.13 -1.71
CA SER A 215 -13.20 0.33 -1.77
C SER A 215 -13.74 0.67 -0.38
N ASN A 216 -14.47 1.76 -0.27
CA ASN A 216 -15.27 2.09 0.91
C ASN A 216 -16.75 1.73 0.77
N GLN A 217 -17.13 1.06 -0.34
CA GLN A 217 -18.50 0.75 -0.70
C GLN A 217 -18.67 -0.75 -1.05
N ALA A 218 -18.90 -1.56 -0.02
CA ALA A 218 -19.08 -3.02 -0.18
C ALA A 218 -20.28 -3.39 -1.11
N GLY A 219 -21.28 -2.53 -1.24
CA GLY A 219 -22.45 -2.76 -2.11
C GLY A 219 -22.15 -2.66 -3.62
N ARG A 220 -21.03 -2.05 -4.03
CA ARG A 220 -20.66 -1.88 -5.44
C ARG A 220 -20.01 -3.13 -6.03
N ARG A 221 -20.75 -4.23 -6.03
CA ARG A 221 -20.21 -5.55 -6.40
C ARG A 221 -19.60 -5.62 -7.78
N LYS A 222 -20.15 -4.95 -8.78
CA LYS A 222 -19.61 -4.98 -10.14
C LYS A 222 -18.22 -4.36 -10.17
N LEU A 223 -18.08 -3.17 -9.62
CA LEU A 223 -16.82 -2.44 -9.54
C LEU A 223 -15.78 -3.18 -8.68
N ASN A 224 -16.20 -3.68 -7.52
CA ASN A 224 -15.31 -4.40 -6.59
C ASN A 224 -14.82 -5.77 -7.12
N ASN A 225 -15.48 -6.35 -8.12
CA ASN A 225 -15.07 -7.61 -8.75
C ASN A 225 -14.18 -7.43 -10.01
N ILE A 226 -13.75 -6.20 -10.34
CA ILE A 226 -12.89 -5.94 -11.49
C ILE A 226 -11.44 -6.37 -11.23
N PRO A 227 -10.79 -6.00 -10.11
CA PRO A 227 -9.42 -6.46 -9.81
C PRO A 227 -9.38 -7.94 -9.43
N ASP A 228 -8.20 -8.53 -9.38
CA ASP A 228 -8.02 -9.91 -8.92
C ASP A 228 -8.45 -10.06 -7.45
N HIS A 229 -8.19 -9.04 -6.62
CA HIS A 229 -8.54 -9.01 -5.20
C HIS A 229 -9.08 -7.65 -4.78
N ILE A 230 -9.85 -7.63 -3.68
CA ILE A 230 -10.46 -6.42 -3.14
C ILE A 230 -10.03 -6.19 -1.69
N ALA A 231 -9.84 -4.93 -1.33
CA ALA A 231 -9.65 -4.52 0.04
C ALA A 231 -10.62 -3.39 0.40
N PHE A 232 -10.94 -3.27 1.69
CA PHE A 232 -11.93 -2.32 2.14
C PHE A 232 -11.34 -1.25 3.05
N ASN A 233 -11.64 0.02 2.74
CA ASN A 233 -11.45 1.15 3.63
C ASN A 233 -12.61 1.15 4.62
N THR A 234 -12.34 0.90 5.90
CA THR A 234 -13.38 0.76 6.91
C THR A 234 -12.89 1.31 8.26
N TYR A 235 -13.69 2.20 8.83
CA TYR A 235 -13.30 2.97 10.02
C TYR A 235 -14.30 2.83 11.17
N PRO A 236 -14.55 1.59 11.68
CA PRO A 236 -15.45 1.39 12.80
C PRO A 236 -14.89 2.03 14.07
N GLY A 237 -15.74 2.77 14.78
CA GLY A 237 -15.31 3.54 15.93
C GLY A 237 -14.79 4.94 15.61
N TRP A 238 -14.66 5.30 14.33
CA TRP A 238 -14.31 6.65 13.89
C TRP A 238 -15.50 7.37 13.26
N TYR A 239 -15.83 7.08 12.00
CA TYR A 239 -16.95 7.73 11.32
C TYR A 239 -18.31 7.17 11.74
N GLY A 240 -18.41 5.95 12.26
CA GLY A 240 -19.66 5.35 12.71
C GLY A 240 -19.45 4.09 13.54
N GLY A 241 -20.48 3.71 14.32
CA GLY A 241 -20.46 2.52 15.17
C GLY A 241 -19.42 2.53 16.28
N GLY A 242 -19.22 1.41 16.96
CA GLY A 242 -18.09 1.17 17.84
C GLY A 242 -16.97 0.40 17.13
N PRO A 243 -15.74 0.34 17.68
CA PRO A 243 -14.63 -0.38 17.07
C PRO A 243 -14.90 -1.87 16.86
N GLU A 244 -15.71 -2.49 17.72
CA GLU A 244 -16.13 -3.90 17.65
C GLU A 244 -16.97 -4.23 16.40
N THR A 245 -17.56 -3.23 15.74
CA THR A 245 -18.31 -3.45 14.49
C THR A 245 -17.41 -3.89 13.34
N MET A 246 -16.08 -3.77 13.46
CA MET A 246 -15.09 -4.36 12.55
C MET A 246 -15.39 -5.83 12.29
N LYS A 247 -15.72 -6.61 13.34
CA LYS A 247 -16.07 -8.03 13.21
C LYS A 247 -17.25 -8.26 12.26
N GLY A 248 -18.30 -7.44 12.38
CA GLY A 248 -19.49 -7.50 11.51
C GLY A 248 -19.17 -7.15 10.06
N ASN A 249 -18.36 -6.10 9.85
CA ASN A 249 -17.92 -5.66 8.54
C ASN A 249 -17.13 -6.78 7.83
N LEU A 250 -16.11 -7.36 8.50
CA LEU A 250 -15.31 -8.45 7.95
C LEU A 250 -16.17 -9.68 7.60
N ASN A 251 -17.10 -10.08 8.47
CA ASN A 251 -18.02 -11.18 8.17
C ASN A 251 -18.85 -10.87 6.91
N GLY A 252 -19.30 -9.63 6.74
CA GLY A 252 -20.00 -9.17 5.55
C GLY A 252 -19.14 -9.28 4.28
N TYR A 253 -17.91 -8.80 4.33
CA TYR A 253 -16.97 -8.86 3.20
C TYR A 253 -16.63 -10.29 2.81
N ILE A 254 -16.33 -11.14 3.80
CA ILE A 254 -16.04 -12.58 3.58
C ILE A 254 -17.23 -13.29 2.95
N ARG A 255 -18.45 -13.05 3.45
CA ARG A 255 -19.66 -13.62 2.87
C ARG A 255 -19.89 -13.20 1.43
N ASP A 256 -19.67 -11.93 1.13
CA ASP A 256 -20.04 -11.32 -0.15
C ASP A 256 -18.99 -11.51 -1.25
N TYR A 257 -17.72 -11.66 -0.88
CA TYR A 257 -16.57 -11.72 -1.81
C TYR A 257 -15.65 -12.93 -1.58
N GLY A 258 -15.50 -13.42 -0.36
CA GLY A 258 -14.48 -14.41 0.04
C GLY A 258 -14.51 -15.77 -0.63
N GLY A 259 -15.59 -16.10 -1.36
CA GLY A 259 -15.64 -17.33 -2.16
C GLY A 259 -15.03 -17.18 -3.57
N LYS A 260 -14.68 -15.96 -3.99
CA LYS A 260 -14.27 -15.62 -5.36
C LYS A 260 -12.90 -14.97 -5.43
N MET A 261 -12.59 -14.12 -4.46
CA MET A 261 -11.35 -13.35 -4.42
C MET A 261 -10.83 -13.20 -2.99
N GLY A 262 -9.54 -12.86 -2.84
CA GLY A 262 -8.97 -12.52 -1.55
C GLY A 262 -9.47 -11.17 -1.06
N ILE A 263 -9.65 -11.06 0.25
CA ILE A 263 -10.15 -9.86 0.93
C ILE A 263 -9.10 -9.34 1.88
N ALA A 264 -8.96 -8.00 1.96
CA ALA A 264 -8.13 -7.32 2.95
C ALA A 264 -8.82 -6.08 3.52
N VAL A 265 -8.17 -5.46 4.51
CA VAL A 265 -8.51 -4.14 5.01
C VAL A 265 -7.44 -3.17 4.50
N SER A 266 -7.79 -2.35 3.51
CA SER A 266 -6.86 -1.39 2.91
C SER A 266 -6.65 -0.14 3.74
N GLU A 267 -7.65 0.21 4.55
CA GLU A 267 -7.55 1.32 5.49
C GLU A 267 -8.43 1.09 6.72
N TYR A 268 -7.85 1.35 7.89
CA TYR A 268 -8.54 1.51 9.16
C TYR A 268 -7.68 2.38 10.08
N GLY A 269 -8.31 3.19 10.93
CA GLY A 269 -7.55 4.07 11.82
C GLY A 269 -8.40 5.15 12.46
N HIS A 270 -7.81 5.85 13.40
CA HIS A 270 -8.43 6.87 14.23
C HIS A 270 -7.47 8.04 14.41
N GLY A 271 -8.00 9.27 14.49
CA GLY A 271 -7.19 10.46 14.76
C GLY A 271 -6.78 10.52 16.23
N ALA A 272 -5.60 11.11 16.47
CA ALA A 272 -5.13 11.48 17.78
C ALA A 272 -4.13 12.64 17.75
N SER A 273 -4.17 13.46 18.77
CA SER A 273 -3.23 14.56 19.03
C SER A 273 -2.43 14.24 20.29
N THR A 274 -1.09 14.30 20.22
CA THR A 274 -0.19 13.85 21.31
C THR A 274 -0.28 14.67 22.60
N GLY A 275 -0.92 15.83 22.58
CA GLY A 275 -1.19 16.64 23.76
C GLY A 275 -2.57 16.43 24.38
N MET A 276 -3.38 15.50 23.85
CA MET A 276 -4.76 15.30 24.30
C MET A 276 -4.94 13.92 24.91
N HIS A 277 -5.33 13.91 26.20
CA HIS A 277 -5.51 12.69 26.98
C HIS A 277 -6.86 12.67 27.69
N GLU A 278 -7.52 11.51 27.71
CA GLU A 278 -8.80 11.31 28.37
C GLU A 278 -8.92 9.89 28.94
N ASN A 279 -9.12 9.78 30.25
CA ASN A 279 -9.34 8.50 30.92
C ASN A 279 -10.62 8.56 31.79
N PRO A 280 -11.64 7.68 31.57
CA PRO A 280 -11.68 6.63 30.56
C PRO A 280 -11.79 7.19 29.14
N ALA A 281 -11.22 6.46 28.17
CA ALA A 281 -11.25 6.83 26.76
C ALA A 281 -12.69 6.94 26.25
N LYS A 282 -13.01 8.02 25.54
CA LYS A 282 -14.31 8.23 24.90
C LYS A 282 -14.13 8.53 23.43
N ARG A 283 -15.06 8.04 22.62
CA ARG A 283 -15.05 8.31 21.17
C ARG A 283 -15.19 9.82 20.92
N PRO A 284 -14.20 10.45 20.26
CA PRO A 284 -14.28 11.84 19.88
C PRO A 284 -15.19 12.04 18.65
N SER A 285 -15.57 13.30 18.40
CA SER A 285 -16.11 13.68 17.09
C SER A 285 -15.01 13.62 16.03
N PRO A 286 -15.19 12.91 14.89
CA PRO A 286 -14.20 12.83 13.82
C PRO A 286 -13.84 14.19 13.17
N THR A 287 -14.70 15.19 13.36
CA THR A 287 -14.52 16.56 12.86
C THR A 287 -14.31 17.56 13.99
N GLY A 288 -14.14 17.06 15.23
CA GLY A 288 -13.93 17.89 16.42
C GLY A 288 -12.47 18.25 16.61
N PHE A 289 -12.22 19.16 17.57
CA PHE A 289 -10.88 19.54 17.97
C PHE A 289 -10.22 18.47 18.89
N TRP A 290 -11.03 17.81 19.75
CA TRP A 290 -10.55 16.93 20.82
C TRP A 290 -10.37 15.50 20.31
N HIS A 291 -9.10 15.07 20.12
CA HIS A 291 -8.72 13.73 19.64
C HIS A 291 -7.72 13.08 20.62
N PRO A 292 -8.17 12.45 21.72
CA PRO A 292 -7.28 11.86 22.73
C PRO A 292 -6.61 10.60 22.23
N GLU A 293 -5.33 10.39 22.61
CA GLU A 293 -4.52 9.23 22.23
C GLU A 293 -5.11 7.91 22.73
N GLU A 294 -5.71 7.91 23.91
CA GLU A 294 -6.31 6.71 24.51
C GLU A 294 -7.43 6.13 23.64
N TRP A 295 -8.23 7.00 22.98
CA TRP A 295 -9.24 6.49 22.05
C TRP A 295 -8.63 5.88 20.81
N GLN A 296 -7.61 6.50 20.23
CA GLN A 296 -6.88 5.95 19.10
C GLN A 296 -6.35 4.56 19.44
N SER A 297 -5.60 4.44 20.54
CA SER A 297 -4.99 3.18 20.99
C SER A 297 -6.04 2.09 21.23
N GLN A 298 -7.06 2.36 22.03
CA GLN A 298 -8.11 1.40 22.34
C GLN A 298 -8.86 0.94 21.09
N ALA A 299 -9.19 1.85 20.19
CA ALA A 299 -9.93 1.50 18.99
C ALA A 299 -9.07 0.68 18.01
N HIS A 300 -7.77 0.99 17.89
CA HIS A 300 -6.83 0.19 17.12
C HIS A 300 -6.68 -1.23 17.69
N GLU A 301 -6.59 -1.37 19.01
CA GLU A 301 -6.53 -2.68 19.68
C GLU A 301 -7.74 -3.57 19.32
N ILE A 302 -8.95 -3.01 19.42
CA ILE A 302 -10.19 -3.73 19.13
C ILE A 302 -10.30 -4.08 17.64
N ASN A 303 -10.02 -3.11 16.77
CA ASN A 303 -10.06 -3.32 15.31
C ASN A 303 -9.07 -4.40 14.87
N TYR A 304 -7.80 -4.29 15.31
CA TYR A 304 -6.76 -5.24 14.94
C TYR A 304 -7.03 -6.64 15.49
N LYS A 305 -7.57 -6.76 16.71
CA LYS A 305 -8.02 -8.05 17.25
C LYS A 305 -9.04 -8.72 16.33
N CYS A 306 -10.04 -7.99 15.84
CA CYS A 306 -11.01 -8.52 14.90
C CYS A 306 -10.38 -8.99 13.58
N ILE A 307 -9.37 -8.26 13.07
CA ILE A 307 -8.69 -8.57 11.82
C ILE A 307 -7.82 -9.83 11.97
N ARG A 308 -6.96 -9.89 12.98
CA ARG A 308 -6.02 -11.00 13.17
C ARG A 308 -6.70 -12.35 13.42
N GLU A 309 -7.95 -12.34 13.91
CA GLU A 309 -8.76 -13.53 14.12
C GLU A 309 -9.40 -14.09 12.83
N ARG A 310 -9.10 -13.48 11.66
CA ARG A 310 -9.65 -13.84 10.34
C ARG A 310 -8.53 -14.18 9.36
N PRO A 311 -8.09 -15.44 9.27
CA PRO A 311 -7.02 -15.84 8.36
C PRO A 311 -7.38 -15.63 6.88
N GLU A 312 -8.67 -15.58 6.55
CA GLU A 312 -9.17 -15.28 5.19
C GLU A 312 -8.89 -13.84 4.76
N VAL A 313 -8.66 -12.93 5.72
CA VAL A 313 -8.22 -11.55 5.45
C VAL A 313 -6.73 -11.56 5.21
N TRP A 314 -6.30 -11.44 3.93
CA TRP A 314 -4.91 -11.59 3.54
C TRP A 314 -3.96 -10.50 4.08
N GLY A 315 -4.50 -9.36 4.53
CA GLY A 315 -3.70 -8.30 5.10
C GLY A 315 -4.55 -7.15 5.61
N SER A 316 -3.88 -6.28 6.36
CA SER A 316 -4.47 -5.03 6.82
C SER A 316 -3.44 -3.92 6.78
N PHE A 317 -3.88 -2.69 6.45
CA PHE A 317 -3.02 -1.53 6.33
C PHE A 317 -3.59 -0.41 7.19
N VAL A 318 -2.86 -0.02 8.23
CA VAL A 318 -3.25 1.08 9.10
C VAL A 318 -3.23 2.39 8.32
N TRP A 319 -4.26 3.17 8.42
CA TRP A 319 -4.33 4.52 7.91
C TRP A 319 -4.16 5.53 9.05
N ASN A 320 -2.99 6.08 9.23
CA ASN A 320 -1.80 6.08 8.39
C ASN A 320 -0.57 5.85 9.28
N MET A 321 0.60 5.57 8.69
CA MET A 321 1.83 5.50 9.49
C MET A 321 2.20 6.85 10.09
N PHE A 322 2.04 7.93 9.31
CA PHE A 322 2.37 9.28 9.71
C PHE A 322 1.16 10.21 9.58
N ASP A 323 1.06 11.21 10.45
CA ASP A 323 0.22 12.35 10.15
C ASP A 323 0.69 13.01 8.85
N PHE A 324 -0.24 13.59 8.10
CA PHE A 324 0.07 14.15 6.78
C PHE A 324 -0.77 15.38 6.46
N GLY A 325 -0.28 16.20 5.53
CA GLY A 325 -0.98 17.40 5.06
C GLY A 325 -2.31 17.07 4.36
N SER A 326 -3.39 17.72 4.79
CA SER A 326 -4.72 17.57 4.21
C SER A 326 -5.49 18.86 4.32
N ALA A 327 -5.47 19.66 3.28
CA ALA A 327 -6.02 21.03 3.28
C ALA A 327 -7.53 21.11 3.60
N SER A 328 -8.27 20.02 3.44
CA SER A 328 -9.69 19.94 3.75
C SER A 328 -10.00 19.52 5.19
N ARG A 329 -8.98 19.25 6.01
CA ARG A 329 -9.13 18.81 7.39
C ARG A 329 -8.96 19.98 8.35
N PHE A 330 -9.88 20.11 9.30
CA PHE A 330 -9.89 21.16 10.31
C PHE A 330 -10.06 20.62 11.73
N GLU A 331 -10.07 19.30 11.85
CA GLU A 331 -10.15 18.56 13.12
C GLU A 331 -8.78 18.44 13.80
N GLY A 332 -8.79 18.00 15.07
CA GLY A 332 -7.58 17.86 15.86
C GLY A 332 -6.95 19.20 16.25
N GLU A 333 -5.73 19.16 16.76
CA GLU A 333 -4.98 20.35 17.19
C GLU A 333 -4.33 21.14 16.03
N SER A 334 -4.25 20.56 14.86
CA SER A 334 -3.50 21.12 13.72
C SER A 334 -4.35 21.18 12.45
N PRO A 335 -5.12 22.25 12.23
CA PRO A 335 -5.86 22.43 10.98
C PRO A 335 -4.97 22.27 9.75
N GLY A 336 -5.50 21.59 8.73
CA GLY A 336 -4.75 21.24 7.52
C GLY A 336 -3.92 19.97 7.64
N ILE A 337 -4.06 19.23 8.74
CA ILE A 337 -3.38 17.96 8.99
C ILE A 337 -4.40 16.85 9.21
N ASN A 338 -4.21 15.70 8.58
CA ASN A 338 -4.87 14.46 8.96
C ASN A 338 -4.07 13.80 10.08
N ASP A 339 -4.64 13.71 11.26
CA ASP A 339 -4.00 13.24 12.50
C ASP A 339 -4.15 11.74 12.78
N LYS A 340 -4.51 10.95 11.75
CA LYS A 340 -4.62 9.48 11.88
C LYS A 340 -3.28 8.73 11.86
N GLY A 341 -2.16 9.43 11.78
CA GLY A 341 -0.85 8.84 11.89
C GLY A 341 -0.64 8.12 13.22
N LEU A 342 0.16 7.06 13.17
CA LEU A 342 0.73 6.43 14.37
C LEU A 342 1.95 7.21 14.89
N VAL A 343 2.51 8.07 14.05
CA VAL A 343 3.63 8.97 14.35
C VAL A 343 3.29 10.37 13.83
N THR A 344 3.71 11.38 14.55
CA THR A 344 3.47 12.80 14.20
C THR A 344 4.02 13.20 12.83
N TYR A 345 3.47 14.27 12.23
CA TYR A 345 3.82 14.77 10.90
C TYR A 345 5.32 15.10 10.72
N ASP A 346 6.02 15.45 11.79
CA ASP A 346 7.47 15.71 11.80
C ASP A 346 8.34 14.47 12.06
N ARG A 347 7.72 13.28 12.20
CA ARG A 347 8.37 11.97 12.46
C ARG A 347 9.06 11.87 13.83
N LYS A 348 8.75 12.75 14.78
CA LYS A 348 9.49 12.80 16.06
C LYS A 348 8.83 12.01 17.17
N THR A 349 7.49 11.98 17.20
CA THR A 349 6.75 11.44 18.34
C THR A 349 5.87 10.28 17.89
N PRO A 350 6.22 9.04 18.20
CA PRO A 350 5.29 7.91 18.12
C PRO A 350 4.15 8.11 19.13
N LYS A 351 2.92 7.86 18.69
CA LYS A 351 1.72 7.87 19.52
C LYS A 351 1.52 6.53 20.22
N ASP A 352 0.65 6.45 21.21
CA ASP A 352 0.38 5.22 21.98
C ASP A 352 0.05 4.01 21.08
N ALA A 353 -0.76 4.22 20.04
CA ALA A 353 -1.10 3.15 19.10
C ALA A 353 0.10 2.59 18.33
N TYR A 354 1.18 3.34 18.13
CA TYR A 354 2.43 2.84 17.56
C TYR A 354 3.04 1.73 18.44
N PHE A 355 3.10 1.98 19.75
CA PHE A 355 3.67 1.03 20.72
C PHE A 355 2.81 -0.22 20.86
N PHE A 356 1.47 -0.08 20.76
CA PHE A 356 0.59 -1.24 20.66
C PHE A 356 0.95 -2.14 19.48
N TYR A 357 1.11 -1.58 18.26
CA TYR A 357 1.51 -2.37 17.10
C TYR A 357 2.90 -2.96 17.25
N ARG A 358 3.85 -2.19 17.75
CA ARG A 358 5.20 -2.67 18.01
C ARG A 358 5.21 -3.88 18.95
N ALA A 359 4.44 -3.85 20.02
CA ALA A 359 4.31 -4.97 20.97
C ALA A 359 3.69 -6.22 20.32
N ASN A 360 2.82 -6.05 19.32
CA ASN A 360 2.11 -7.16 18.66
C ASN A 360 2.79 -7.65 17.39
N TRP A 361 3.57 -6.83 16.71
CA TRP A 361 4.15 -7.12 15.40
C TRP A 361 5.65 -7.40 15.42
N SER A 362 6.39 -6.72 16.29
CA SER A 362 7.82 -6.92 16.38
C SER A 362 8.17 -8.32 16.90
N PRO A 363 9.11 -9.04 16.27
CA PRO A 363 9.62 -10.30 16.78
C PRO A 363 10.54 -10.13 17.99
N GLN A 364 10.99 -8.90 18.26
CA GLN A 364 11.84 -8.61 19.42
C GLN A 364 11.01 -8.34 20.67
N PRO A 365 11.43 -8.82 21.85
CA PRO A 365 10.79 -8.42 23.11
C PRO A 365 10.83 -6.90 23.27
N THR A 366 9.71 -6.32 23.66
CA THR A 366 9.60 -4.89 23.98
C THR A 366 10.15 -4.62 25.37
#